data_ef2275568f9c209686e0d58b1cac2d06
#
_entry.id   ef2275568f9c209686e0d58b1cac2d06
#
_cell.length_a   1.000
_cell.length_b   1.000
_cell.length_c   1.000
_cell.angle_alpha   90.00
_cell.angle_beta   90.00
_cell.angle_gamma   90.00
#
_symmetry.space_group_name_H-M   'P 1'
#
loop_
_entity.id
_entity.type
_entity.pdbx_description
1 polymer ?
#
loop_
_entity_poly.entity_id
_entity_poly.type
_entity_poly.pdbx_seq_one_letter_code
_entity_poly.pdbx_strand_id
1 'polypeptide(L)'
;MEYLGGGSALDLLEPGPLDETQIATILREILKGLDYLHSEKKIHRDIKAANVLLSEHGEVKLADFGVAGQLTDTQIKRNTFVGTPFWMAPEVIKQSAYDSKADIWSLGITAIELAKGEPPHSELHPMKVLFLIPKNNPPLLEGNYSKGLKEFVEACLNKEPSFRPSAKELLKHKFIMRSAKKTSYLTELIDRYKRWKIEQGHEASSSDSEEDEAEQAAGSEKDYWNFTRRKRDLKNLEPVPAQPEEVKDIPKRPLSQCLSTIMSPLFAELKEKSQACGGNVGSIEELREAIYLAEEACPGISDSMVSQLLIRLQRYSVNGVDSSSH
;
A
#
# COMPACT_ATOMS: atom_id res chain seq x y z
N MET A 1 14.47 10.67 17.50
CA MET A 1 14.55 10.14 16.12
C MET A 1 15.58 10.95 15.38
N GLU A 2 16.47 10.34 14.60
CA GLU A 2 17.45 11.07 13.78
C GLU A 2 16.72 11.81 12.66
N TYR A 3 17.09 13.07 12.41
CA TYR A 3 16.52 13.85 11.30
C TYR A 3 17.26 13.54 10.00
N LEU A 4 16.52 13.20 8.96
CA LEU A 4 17.03 12.86 7.64
C LEU A 4 16.53 13.89 6.61
N GLY A 5 17.33 14.93 6.37
CA GLY A 5 16.94 16.12 5.59
C GLY A 5 16.87 15.94 4.06
N GLY A 6 17.16 14.74 3.55
CA GLY A 6 17.09 14.45 2.11
C GLY A 6 15.70 14.09 1.59
N GLY A 7 14.71 13.92 2.49
CA GLY A 7 13.36 13.49 2.14
C GLY A 7 13.20 11.97 2.05
N SER A 8 12.00 11.49 1.74
CA SER A 8 11.74 10.09 1.45
C SER A 8 12.04 9.76 -0.02
N ALA A 9 12.24 8.48 -0.32
CA ALA A 9 12.40 8.04 -1.72
C ALA A 9 11.15 8.36 -2.57
N LEU A 10 9.96 8.45 -1.94
CA LEU A 10 8.73 8.91 -2.59
C LEU A 10 8.81 10.39 -2.97
N ASP A 11 9.28 11.26 -2.06
CA ASP A 11 9.46 12.69 -2.33
C ASP A 11 10.43 12.91 -3.50
N LEU A 12 11.48 12.11 -3.58
CA LEU A 12 12.50 12.21 -4.64
C LEU A 12 11.98 11.79 -6.03
N LEU A 13 10.82 11.15 -6.12
CA LEU A 13 10.14 10.84 -7.38
C LEU A 13 9.34 12.03 -7.94
N GLU A 14 9.04 13.06 -7.11
CA GLU A 14 8.23 14.20 -7.53
C GLU A 14 8.81 15.02 -8.67
N PRO A 15 10.13 15.35 -8.68
CA PRO A 15 10.72 16.09 -9.78
C PRO A 15 10.82 15.30 -11.09
N GLY A 16 10.64 13.99 -11.05
CA GLY A 16 10.71 13.12 -12.21
C GLY A 16 11.25 11.71 -11.92
N PRO A 17 11.37 10.87 -12.94
CA PRO A 17 11.79 9.48 -12.79
C PRO A 17 13.23 9.36 -12.29
N LEU A 18 13.51 8.24 -11.62
CA LEU A 18 14.85 7.82 -11.20
C LEU A 18 15.53 7.03 -12.33
N ASP A 19 16.84 7.16 -12.46
CA ASP A 19 17.62 6.24 -13.28
C ASP A 19 17.83 4.89 -12.58
N GLU A 20 18.18 3.86 -13.35
CA GLU A 20 18.37 2.51 -12.81
C GLU A 20 19.55 2.40 -11.83
N THR A 21 20.55 3.30 -11.91
CA THR A 21 21.68 3.36 -10.98
C THR A 21 21.22 3.91 -9.63
N GLN A 22 20.37 4.94 -9.63
CA GLN A 22 19.74 5.48 -8.42
C GLN A 22 18.84 4.42 -7.77
N ILE A 23 17.98 3.77 -8.56
CA ILE A 23 17.12 2.66 -8.10
C ILE A 23 17.97 1.54 -7.46
N ALA A 24 19.00 1.07 -8.17
CA ALA A 24 19.87 0.00 -7.65
C ALA A 24 20.59 0.40 -6.35
N THR A 25 21.00 1.67 -6.25
CA THR A 25 21.70 2.18 -5.07
C THR A 25 20.75 2.24 -3.87
N ILE A 26 19.53 2.74 -4.05
CA ILE A 26 18.50 2.77 -3.01
C ILE A 26 18.13 1.34 -2.59
N LEU A 27 17.83 0.45 -3.53
CA LEU A 27 17.47 -0.94 -3.25
C LEU A 27 18.58 -1.70 -2.52
N ARG A 28 19.85 -1.45 -2.84
CA ARG A 28 20.97 -2.06 -2.11
C ARG A 28 20.98 -1.65 -0.64
N GLU A 29 20.75 -0.39 -0.33
CA GLU A 29 20.74 0.09 1.05
C GLU A 29 19.52 -0.44 1.82
N ILE A 30 18.35 -0.51 1.18
CA ILE A 30 17.16 -1.18 1.74
C ILE A 30 17.49 -2.64 2.05
N LEU A 31 18.13 -3.36 1.12
CA LEU A 31 18.51 -4.76 1.31
C LEU A 31 19.46 -4.95 2.48
N LYS A 32 20.42 -4.03 2.71
CA LYS A 32 21.30 -4.08 3.89
C LYS A 32 20.51 -3.94 5.19
N GLY A 33 19.56 -3.01 5.23
CA GLY A 33 18.67 -2.84 6.38
C GLY A 33 17.80 -4.08 6.62
N LEU A 34 17.24 -4.67 5.56
CA LEU A 34 16.44 -5.89 5.65
C LEU A 34 17.30 -7.11 6.07
N ASP A 35 18.52 -7.27 5.55
CA ASP A 35 19.40 -8.37 5.95
C ASP A 35 19.72 -8.31 7.45
N TYR A 36 19.96 -7.09 7.97
CA TYR A 36 20.14 -6.89 9.41
C TYR A 36 18.87 -7.25 10.20
N LEU A 37 17.69 -6.70 9.82
CA LEU A 37 16.44 -6.97 10.53
C LEU A 37 16.07 -8.46 10.53
N HIS A 38 16.23 -9.12 9.38
CA HIS A 38 15.92 -10.53 9.23
C HIS A 38 16.89 -11.43 10.02
N SER A 39 18.17 -11.03 10.15
CA SER A 39 19.15 -11.71 11.01
C SER A 39 18.79 -11.61 12.50
N GLU A 40 18.16 -10.48 12.91
CA GLU A 40 17.61 -10.24 14.25
C GLU A 40 16.20 -10.85 14.44
N LYS A 41 15.75 -11.69 13.50
CA LYS A 41 14.42 -12.32 13.52
C LYS A 41 13.27 -11.28 13.59
N LYS A 42 13.43 -10.13 12.94
CA LYS A 42 12.45 -9.06 12.84
C LYS A 42 11.94 -8.94 11.41
N ILE A 43 10.66 -8.57 11.26
CA ILE A 43 10.02 -8.29 9.98
C ILE A 43 9.58 -6.83 10.01
N HIS A 44 9.86 -6.08 8.94
CA HIS A 44 9.51 -4.66 8.83
C HIS A 44 8.02 -4.45 8.59
N ARG A 45 7.41 -5.16 7.62
CA ARG A 45 5.99 -5.21 7.24
C ARG A 45 5.44 -4.02 6.46
N ASP A 46 6.15 -2.92 6.35
CA ASP A 46 5.69 -1.73 5.63
C ASP A 46 6.81 -1.12 4.77
N ILE A 47 7.46 -1.96 3.95
CA ILE A 47 8.46 -1.52 2.98
C ILE A 47 7.74 -0.87 1.80
N LYS A 48 8.03 0.43 1.59
CA LYS A 48 7.52 1.27 0.50
C LYS A 48 8.40 2.52 0.38
N ALA A 49 8.36 3.24 -0.75
CA ALA A 49 9.22 4.40 -0.98
C ALA A 49 9.03 5.51 0.07
N ALA A 50 7.82 5.70 0.62
CA ALA A 50 7.55 6.67 1.68
C ALA A 50 8.31 6.38 3.00
N ASN A 51 8.62 5.10 3.26
CA ASN A 51 9.32 4.66 4.48
C ASN A 51 10.84 4.46 4.26
N VAL A 52 11.35 4.89 3.13
CA VAL A 52 12.78 4.91 2.81
C VAL A 52 13.25 6.36 2.84
N LEU A 53 13.97 6.73 3.89
CA LEU A 53 14.42 8.10 4.12
C LEU A 53 15.88 8.27 3.73
N LEU A 54 16.22 9.45 3.23
CA LEU A 54 17.57 9.80 2.82
C LEU A 54 18.11 10.94 3.70
N SER A 55 19.39 10.85 4.06
CA SER A 55 20.11 11.99 4.62
C SER A 55 20.52 12.96 3.49
N GLU A 56 20.92 14.19 3.83
CA GLU A 56 21.43 15.16 2.86
C GLU A 56 22.70 14.68 2.13
N HIS A 57 23.41 13.71 2.70
CA HIS A 57 24.61 13.09 2.14
C HIS A 57 24.34 11.82 1.33
N GLY A 58 23.07 11.48 1.10
CA GLY A 58 22.64 10.34 0.32
C GLY A 58 22.61 9.01 1.09
N GLU A 59 22.79 9.01 2.41
CA GLU A 59 22.60 7.79 3.22
C GLU A 59 21.13 7.41 3.23
N VAL A 60 20.83 6.13 3.06
CA VAL A 60 19.48 5.59 2.98
C VAL A 60 19.18 4.79 4.25
N LYS A 61 18.06 5.08 4.91
CA LYS A 61 17.61 4.40 6.12
C LYS A 61 16.14 3.99 6.00
N LEU A 62 15.82 2.82 6.55
CA LEU A 62 14.44 2.38 6.72
C LEU A 62 13.81 3.09 7.92
N ALA A 63 12.60 3.57 7.75
CA ALA A 63 11.82 4.24 8.79
C ALA A 63 10.51 3.49 9.04
N ASP A 64 9.79 3.94 10.08
CA ASP A 64 8.47 3.44 10.47
C ASP A 64 8.43 1.96 10.88
N PHE A 65 9.18 1.68 11.96
CA PHE A 65 9.17 0.37 12.63
C PHE A 65 7.93 0.16 13.53
N GLY A 66 6.94 1.05 13.51
CA GLY A 66 5.79 1.02 14.42
C GLY A 66 4.96 -0.27 14.36
N VAL A 67 5.02 -0.97 13.22
CA VAL A 67 4.36 -2.26 12.99
C VAL A 67 5.34 -3.43 12.90
N ALA A 68 6.63 -3.20 13.13
CA ALA A 68 7.64 -4.25 13.08
C ALA A 68 7.32 -5.38 14.07
N GLY A 69 7.34 -6.60 13.60
CA GLY A 69 7.05 -7.80 14.40
C GLY A 69 8.30 -8.58 14.73
N GLN A 70 8.48 -8.93 16.00
CA GLN A 70 9.51 -9.87 16.40
C GLN A 70 9.02 -11.32 16.19
N LEU A 71 9.83 -12.11 15.49
CA LEU A 71 9.65 -13.56 15.39
C LEU A 71 10.30 -14.19 16.63
N THR A 72 9.49 -14.76 17.51
CA THR A 72 9.99 -15.51 18.68
C THR A 72 10.31 -16.96 18.27
N ASP A 73 11.16 -17.65 19.04
CA ASP A 73 11.53 -19.06 18.74
C ASP A 73 10.33 -20.02 18.73
N THR A 74 9.22 -19.63 19.39
CA THR A 74 7.94 -20.36 19.38
C THR A 74 6.98 -19.93 18.28
N GLN A 75 7.21 -18.76 17.64
CA GLN A 75 6.41 -18.25 16.51
C GLN A 75 7.31 -17.76 15.39
N ILE A 76 7.74 -18.69 14.54
CA ILE A 76 8.55 -18.40 13.35
C ILE A 76 7.72 -17.65 12.28
N LYS A 77 6.39 -17.69 12.38
CA LYS A 77 5.45 -17.08 11.43
C LYS A 77 4.35 -16.28 12.15
N ARG A 78 3.85 -15.24 11.50
CA ARG A 78 2.83 -14.32 12.00
C ARG A 78 1.52 -14.44 11.22
N ASN A 79 0.39 -14.17 11.89
CA ASN A 79 -0.96 -14.18 11.31
C ASN A 79 -1.64 -12.80 11.43
N THR A 80 -0.88 -11.73 11.62
CA THR A 80 -1.45 -10.38 11.82
C THR A 80 -1.59 -9.67 10.49
N PHE A 81 -2.78 -9.13 10.20
CA PHE A 81 -3.04 -8.31 9.04
C PHE A 81 -2.54 -6.88 9.30
N VAL A 82 -1.37 -6.55 8.75
CA VAL A 82 -0.71 -5.24 8.90
C VAL A 82 0.06 -4.92 7.62
N GLY A 83 0.02 -3.68 7.17
CA GLY A 83 0.75 -3.16 6.02
C GLY A 83 -0.13 -2.32 5.09
N THR A 84 0.47 -1.72 4.07
CA THR A 84 -0.21 -0.92 3.05
C THR A 84 -0.66 -1.82 1.89
N PRO A 85 -1.95 -1.84 1.50
CA PRO A 85 -2.54 -2.84 0.61
C PRO A 85 -1.75 -3.15 -0.67
N PHE A 86 -1.28 -2.14 -1.40
CA PHE A 86 -0.58 -2.30 -2.69
C PHE A 86 0.77 -3.03 -2.54
N TRP A 87 1.43 -2.91 -1.39
CA TRP A 87 2.75 -3.53 -1.11
C TRP A 87 2.65 -4.86 -0.38
N MET A 88 1.44 -5.28 0.03
CA MET A 88 1.25 -6.51 0.81
C MET A 88 1.51 -7.77 -0.02
N ALA A 89 2.20 -8.73 0.59
CA ALA A 89 2.38 -10.05 0.02
C ALA A 89 1.07 -10.88 0.03
N PRO A 90 0.87 -11.79 -0.94
CA PRO A 90 -0.35 -12.61 -1.01
C PRO A 90 -0.64 -13.41 0.25
N GLU A 91 0.39 -13.94 0.91
CA GLU A 91 0.26 -14.71 2.16
C GLU A 91 -0.15 -13.83 3.35
N VAL A 92 0.28 -12.56 3.37
CA VAL A 92 -0.14 -11.58 4.40
C VAL A 92 -1.63 -11.27 4.24
N ILE A 93 -2.08 -11.01 3.01
CA ILE A 93 -3.48 -10.74 2.68
C ILE A 93 -4.37 -11.94 3.05
N LYS A 94 -3.92 -13.17 2.76
CA LYS A 94 -4.62 -14.41 3.12
C LYS A 94 -4.62 -14.70 4.62
N GLN A 95 -3.94 -13.85 5.42
CA GLN A 95 -3.74 -14.09 6.86
C GLN A 95 -3.15 -15.47 7.18
N SER A 96 -2.39 -16.03 6.24
CA SER A 96 -1.62 -17.24 6.47
C SER A 96 -0.34 -16.90 7.24
N ALA A 97 0.25 -17.91 7.88
CA ALA A 97 1.50 -17.70 8.59
C ALA A 97 2.61 -17.23 7.63
N TYR A 98 3.21 -16.07 7.87
CA TYR A 98 4.23 -15.43 7.03
C TYR A 98 5.50 -15.11 7.82
N ASP A 99 6.60 -14.94 7.12
CA ASP A 99 7.94 -14.66 7.64
C ASP A 99 8.58 -13.45 6.93
N SER A 100 9.89 -13.31 7.05
CA SER A 100 10.69 -12.25 6.42
C SER A 100 10.58 -12.18 4.89
N LYS A 101 10.08 -13.24 4.22
CA LYS A 101 9.87 -13.26 2.77
C LYS A 101 8.73 -12.32 2.33
N ALA A 102 7.86 -11.90 3.27
CA ALA A 102 6.84 -10.88 3.00
C ALA A 102 7.49 -9.51 2.71
N ASP A 103 8.57 -9.13 3.43
CA ASP A 103 9.32 -7.90 3.15
C ASP A 103 9.98 -7.94 1.76
N ILE A 104 10.39 -9.12 1.29
CA ILE A 104 10.99 -9.29 -0.06
C ILE A 104 9.95 -9.04 -1.16
N TRP A 105 8.70 -9.47 -0.96
CA TRP A 105 7.61 -9.10 -1.86
C TRP A 105 7.39 -7.59 -1.88
N SER A 106 7.26 -6.96 -0.71
CA SER A 106 7.09 -5.51 -0.58
C SER A 106 8.25 -4.74 -1.22
N LEU A 107 9.48 -5.25 -1.11
CA LEU A 107 10.67 -4.71 -1.80
C LEU A 107 10.51 -4.77 -3.33
N GLY A 108 9.99 -5.87 -3.88
CA GLY A 108 9.71 -6.01 -5.32
C GLY A 108 8.69 -4.98 -5.81
N ILE A 109 7.62 -4.76 -5.05
CA ILE A 109 6.64 -3.70 -5.34
C ILE A 109 7.27 -2.31 -5.24
N THR A 110 8.10 -2.07 -4.23
CA THR A 110 8.85 -0.81 -4.07
C THR A 110 9.82 -0.58 -5.24
N ALA A 111 10.44 -1.62 -5.79
CA ALA A 111 11.27 -1.50 -6.99
C ALA A 111 10.46 -1.04 -8.22
N ILE A 112 9.22 -1.54 -8.39
CA ILE A 112 8.30 -1.04 -9.43
C ILE A 112 7.90 0.41 -9.14
N GLU A 113 7.58 0.75 -7.90
CA GLU A 113 7.24 2.10 -7.45
C GLU A 113 8.37 3.09 -7.78
N LEU A 114 9.63 2.76 -7.46
CA LEU A 114 10.79 3.59 -7.78
C LEU A 114 11.01 3.76 -9.29
N ALA A 115 10.70 2.74 -10.10
CA ALA A 115 10.84 2.78 -11.55
C ALA A 115 9.71 3.55 -12.24
N LYS A 116 8.47 3.37 -11.80
CA LYS A 116 7.27 3.93 -12.45
C LYS A 116 6.69 5.16 -11.76
N GLY A 117 7.10 5.45 -10.52
CA GLY A 117 6.55 6.53 -9.68
C GLY A 117 5.34 6.11 -8.86
N GLU A 118 4.81 4.91 -9.05
CA GLU A 118 3.63 4.41 -8.35
C GLU A 118 3.65 2.87 -8.28
N PRO A 119 3.01 2.25 -7.27
CA PRO A 119 2.90 0.81 -7.18
C PRO A 119 1.92 0.26 -8.22
N PRO A 120 2.00 -1.06 -8.55
CA PRO A 120 0.99 -1.72 -9.39
C PRO A 120 -0.41 -1.55 -8.81
N HIS A 121 -1.41 -1.34 -9.70
CA HIS A 121 -2.82 -1.18 -9.35
C HIS A 121 -3.15 0.09 -8.55
N SER A 122 -2.27 1.12 -8.57
CA SER A 122 -2.49 2.41 -7.89
C SER A 122 -3.78 3.11 -8.30
N GLU A 123 -4.27 2.82 -9.51
CA GLU A 123 -5.54 3.31 -10.06
C GLU A 123 -6.78 2.68 -9.41
N LEU A 124 -6.62 1.54 -8.71
CA LEU A 124 -7.72 0.79 -8.13
C LEU A 124 -7.94 1.14 -6.66
N HIS A 125 -9.18 0.96 -6.21
CA HIS A 125 -9.48 1.08 -4.78
C HIS A 125 -8.69 0.03 -3.97
N PRO A 126 -8.04 0.38 -2.82
CA PRO A 126 -7.20 -0.52 -2.04
C PRO A 126 -7.84 -1.85 -1.68
N MET A 127 -9.14 -1.85 -1.31
CA MET A 127 -9.88 -3.08 -1.01
C MET A 127 -9.98 -4.02 -2.21
N LYS A 128 -10.13 -3.49 -3.44
CA LYS A 128 -10.14 -4.31 -4.66
C LYS A 128 -8.79 -4.97 -4.89
N VAL A 129 -7.69 -4.25 -4.63
CA VAL A 129 -6.32 -4.76 -4.76
C VAL A 129 -6.07 -5.93 -3.83
N LEU A 130 -6.59 -5.91 -2.59
CA LEU A 130 -6.50 -7.02 -1.64
C LEU A 130 -7.13 -8.33 -2.16
N PHE A 131 -8.15 -8.24 -3.02
CA PHE A 131 -8.73 -9.42 -3.67
C PHE A 131 -7.93 -9.87 -4.91
N LEU A 132 -7.33 -8.92 -5.62
CA LEU A 132 -6.60 -9.21 -6.86
C LEU A 132 -5.24 -9.86 -6.60
N ILE A 133 -4.45 -9.33 -5.67
CA ILE A 133 -3.09 -9.81 -5.39
C ILE A 133 -3.03 -11.32 -5.10
N PRO A 134 -3.91 -11.91 -4.27
CA PRO A 134 -3.91 -13.34 -4.06
C PRO A 134 -4.32 -14.20 -5.26
N LYS A 135 -5.14 -13.67 -6.16
CA LYS A 135 -5.71 -14.41 -7.30
C LYS A 135 -4.87 -14.32 -8.56
N ASN A 136 -4.41 -13.11 -8.90
CA ASN A 136 -3.74 -12.85 -10.17
C ASN A 136 -2.26 -13.27 -10.14
N ASN A 137 -1.66 -13.37 -11.32
CA ASN A 137 -0.21 -13.53 -11.43
C ASN A 137 0.51 -12.33 -10.82
N PRO A 138 1.76 -12.50 -10.36
CA PRO A 138 2.56 -11.38 -9.85
C PRO A 138 2.69 -10.28 -10.90
N PRO A 139 2.73 -9.00 -10.48
CA PRO A 139 2.96 -7.91 -11.42
C PRO A 139 4.37 -8.00 -12.03
N LEU A 140 4.49 -7.57 -13.28
CA LEU A 140 5.74 -7.50 -14.02
C LEU A 140 6.17 -6.05 -14.20
N LEU A 141 7.48 -5.80 -14.25
CA LEU A 141 8.01 -4.49 -14.62
C LEU A 141 8.02 -4.36 -16.16
N GLU A 142 6.95 -3.82 -16.70
CA GLU A 142 6.81 -3.55 -18.14
C GLU A 142 7.41 -2.21 -18.52
N GLY A 143 7.91 -2.11 -19.75
CA GLY A 143 8.49 -0.90 -20.31
C GLY A 143 9.98 -1.06 -20.66
N ASN A 144 10.63 0.06 -20.96
CA ASN A 144 12.04 0.10 -21.40
C ASN A 144 12.99 0.12 -20.20
N TYR A 145 13.09 -1.01 -19.48
CA TYR A 145 14.01 -1.22 -18.37
C TYR A 145 14.99 -2.33 -18.71
N SER A 146 16.17 -2.30 -18.08
CA SER A 146 17.18 -3.33 -18.26
C SER A 146 16.65 -4.72 -17.87
N LYS A 147 17.18 -5.74 -18.53
CA LYS A 147 16.91 -7.12 -18.15
C LYS A 147 17.25 -7.40 -16.69
N GLY A 148 18.32 -6.77 -16.18
CA GLY A 148 18.75 -6.95 -14.78
C GLY A 148 17.71 -6.47 -13.77
N LEU A 149 17.08 -5.29 -13.99
CA LEU A 149 16.05 -4.78 -13.11
C LEU A 149 14.77 -5.63 -13.19
N LYS A 150 14.38 -6.05 -14.39
CA LYS A 150 13.21 -6.93 -14.60
C LYS A 150 13.39 -8.27 -13.87
N GLU A 151 14.54 -8.91 -14.01
CA GLU A 151 14.87 -10.16 -13.32
C GLU A 151 14.89 -9.99 -11.78
N PHE A 152 15.37 -8.84 -11.28
CA PHE A 152 15.36 -8.53 -9.86
C PHE A 152 13.92 -8.44 -9.32
N VAL A 153 13.05 -7.72 -10.00
CA VAL A 153 11.62 -7.59 -9.64
C VAL A 153 10.93 -8.96 -9.67
N GLU A 154 11.14 -9.73 -10.74
CA GLU A 154 10.58 -11.08 -10.89
C GLU A 154 11.02 -12.02 -9.75
N ALA A 155 12.30 -11.98 -9.36
CA ALA A 155 12.81 -12.77 -8.24
C ALA A 155 12.13 -12.42 -6.90
N CYS A 156 11.83 -11.14 -6.66
CA CYS A 156 11.14 -10.69 -5.46
C CYS A 156 9.64 -11.07 -5.46
N LEU A 157 8.99 -11.02 -6.62
CA LEU A 157 7.55 -11.16 -6.76
C LEU A 157 7.11 -12.60 -7.10
N ASN A 158 7.63 -13.59 -6.40
CA ASN A 158 7.15 -14.95 -6.51
C ASN A 158 5.96 -15.18 -5.57
N LYS A 159 4.89 -15.82 -6.07
CA LYS A 159 3.70 -16.16 -5.26
C LYS A 159 4.04 -17.06 -4.09
N GLU A 160 4.93 -18.01 -4.30
CA GLU A 160 5.40 -18.91 -3.27
C GLU A 160 6.56 -18.26 -2.51
N PRO A 161 6.41 -17.93 -1.21
CA PRO A 161 7.41 -17.22 -0.43
C PRO A 161 8.77 -17.95 -0.39
N SER A 162 8.76 -19.28 -0.38
CA SER A 162 9.99 -20.09 -0.34
C SER A 162 10.90 -19.91 -1.56
N PHE A 163 10.34 -19.51 -2.71
CA PHE A 163 11.10 -19.25 -3.93
C PHE A 163 11.64 -17.83 -4.02
N ARG A 164 11.22 -16.92 -3.14
CA ARG A 164 11.81 -15.58 -3.06
C ARG A 164 13.19 -15.68 -2.43
N PRO A 165 14.25 -15.06 -3.02
CA PRO A 165 15.55 -15.00 -2.39
C PRO A 165 15.47 -14.24 -1.04
N SER A 166 16.44 -14.50 -0.16
CA SER A 166 16.66 -13.68 1.03
C SER A 166 17.27 -12.31 0.67
N ALA A 167 17.19 -11.34 1.58
CA ALA A 167 17.86 -10.06 1.41
C ALA A 167 19.37 -10.22 1.14
N LYS A 168 20.02 -11.15 1.85
CA LYS A 168 21.43 -11.49 1.68
C LYS A 168 21.76 -12.02 0.28
N GLU A 169 20.88 -12.83 -0.30
CA GLU A 169 21.03 -13.35 -1.66
C GLU A 169 20.78 -12.25 -2.71
N LEU A 170 19.78 -11.39 -2.49
CA LEU A 170 19.50 -10.26 -3.38
C LEU A 170 20.60 -9.20 -3.39
N LEU A 171 21.35 -9.01 -2.31
CA LEU A 171 22.56 -8.18 -2.30
C LEU A 171 23.61 -8.64 -3.32
N LYS A 172 23.60 -9.95 -3.69
CA LYS A 172 24.48 -10.54 -4.70
C LYS A 172 23.84 -10.62 -6.10
N HIS A 173 22.58 -10.14 -6.25
CA HIS A 173 21.91 -10.16 -7.53
C HIS A 173 22.65 -9.30 -8.56
N LYS A 174 22.70 -9.75 -9.81
CA LYS A 174 23.45 -9.10 -10.91
C LYS A 174 23.12 -7.63 -11.09
N PHE A 175 21.84 -7.26 -10.93
CA PHE A 175 21.39 -5.88 -11.03
C PHE A 175 22.06 -5.00 -9.95
N ILE A 176 21.99 -5.43 -8.69
CA ILE A 176 22.57 -4.70 -7.56
C ILE A 176 24.11 -4.59 -7.71
N MET A 177 24.77 -5.71 -7.99
CA MET A 177 26.24 -5.75 -8.11
C MET A 177 26.80 -4.89 -9.23
N ARG A 178 26.08 -4.76 -10.35
CA ARG A 178 26.55 -4.03 -11.53
C ARG A 178 26.12 -2.57 -11.57
N SER A 179 24.93 -2.26 -11.07
CA SER A 179 24.30 -0.95 -11.25
C SER A 179 24.38 -0.05 -10.02
N ALA A 180 24.47 -0.61 -8.80
CA ALA A 180 24.54 0.20 -7.59
C ALA A 180 25.89 0.89 -7.44
N LYS A 181 25.86 2.20 -7.13
CA LYS A 181 27.04 3.03 -6.87
C LYS A 181 27.12 3.41 -5.39
N LYS A 182 28.13 4.21 -5.01
CA LYS A 182 28.22 4.78 -3.66
C LYS A 182 26.99 5.65 -3.37
N THR A 183 26.56 5.69 -2.11
CA THR A 183 25.39 6.47 -1.67
C THR A 183 25.52 7.97 -1.97
N SER A 184 26.74 8.51 -2.03
CA SER A 184 27.01 9.88 -2.50
C SER A 184 26.50 10.17 -3.92
N TYR A 185 26.24 9.15 -4.74
CA TYR A 185 25.61 9.33 -6.05
C TYR A 185 24.15 9.82 -5.95
N LEU A 186 23.50 9.60 -4.80
CA LEU A 186 22.13 10.05 -4.55
C LEU A 186 22.03 11.53 -4.17
N THR A 187 23.15 12.23 -3.91
CA THR A 187 23.13 13.66 -3.57
C THR A 187 22.59 14.51 -4.72
N GLU A 188 22.90 14.16 -5.97
CA GLU A 188 22.37 14.84 -7.15
C GLU A 188 20.82 14.74 -7.22
N LEU A 189 20.27 13.59 -6.84
CA LEU A 189 18.83 13.37 -6.76
C LEU A 189 18.20 14.24 -5.67
N ILE A 190 18.84 14.34 -4.51
CA ILE A 190 18.39 15.18 -3.39
C ILE A 190 18.45 16.67 -3.78
N ASP A 191 19.52 17.11 -4.44
CA ASP A 191 19.65 18.47 -4.92
C ASP A 191 18.61 18.81 -6.00
N ARG A 192 18.26 17.85 -6.88
CA ARG A 192 17.15 17.98 -7.83
C ARG A 192 15.83 18.21 -7.12
N TYR A 193 15.53 17.45 -6.07
CA TYR A 193 14.33 17.61 -5.27
C TYR A 193 14.29 18.95 -4.53
N LYS A 194 15.40 19.37 -3.90
CA LYS A 194 15.49 20.65 -3.20
C LYS A 194 15.22 21.83 -4.13
N ARG A 195 15.80 21.83 -5.33
CA ARG A 195 15.55 22.86 -6.36
C ARG A 195 14.09 22.88 -6.80
N TRP A 196 13.54 21.73 -7.13
CA TRP A 196 12.14 21.59 -7.51
C TRP A 196 11.19 22.12 -6.42
N LYS A 197 11.45 21.82 -5.15
CA LYS A 197 10.64 22.31 -4.03
C LYS A 197 10.70 23.84 -3.88
N ILE A 198 11.84 24.47 -4.14
CA ILE A 198 11.99 25.92 -4.12
C ILE A 198 11.19 26.55 -5.27
N GLU A 199 11.27 25.99 -6.49
CA GLU A 199 10.52 26.46 -7.66
C GLU A 199 9.01 26.42 -7.43
N GLN A 200 8.49 25.33 -6.87
CA GLN A 200 7.07 25.21 -6.51
C GLN A 200 6.65 26.20 -5.42
N GLY A 201 7.52 26.46 -4.44
CA GLY A 201 7.27 27.45 -3.39
C GLY A 201 7.20 28.89 -3.89
N HIS A 202 7.92 29.23 -4.96
CA HIS A 202 7.86 30.55 -5.60
C HIS A 202 6.59 30.76 -6.43
N GLU A 203 6.04 29.71 -7.06
CA GLU A 203 4.77 29.79 -7.79
C GLU A 203 3.57 30.01 -6.86
N ALA A 204 3.62 29.44 -5.65
CA ALA A 204 2.56 29.59 -4.63
C ALA A 204 2.55 30.99 -3.97
N SER A 205 3.68 31.72 -3.96
CA SER A 205 3.78 33.03 -3.32
C SER A 205 3.42 34.22 -4.22
N SER A 206 3.07 34.00 -5.49
CA SER A 206 2.68 35.03 -6.44
C SER A 206 1.15 35.20 -6.60
N SER A 207 0.34 34.44 -5.89
CA SER A 207 -1.11 34.59 -5.82
C SER A 207 -1.55 34.42 -4.38
N ASP A 208 -1.77 35.51 -3.72
CA ASP A 208 -2.66 35.90 -2.65
C ASP A 208 -1.98 36.58 -1.48
N SER A 209 -2.29 37.87 -1.40
CA SER A 209 -2.24 38.67 -0.18
C SER A 209 -3.51 38.41 0.65
N GLU A 210 -3.29 38.17 1.95
CA GLU A 210 -4.23 38.36 3.06
C GLU A 210 -5.40 37.40 3.21
N GLU A 211 -5.38 36.53 4.19
CA GLU A 211 -6.15 36.58 5.43
C GLU A 211 -6.00 35.28 6.26
N ASP A 212 -5.74 35.54 7.55
CA ASP A 212 -6.09 34.81 8.77
C ASP A 212 -5.44 33.49 9.13
N GLU A 213 -4.56 33.63 10.15
CA GLU A 213 -4.25 32.65 11.18
C GLU A 213 -5.53 32.24 11.93
N ALA A 214 -5.81 30.97 11.97
CA ALA A 214 -6.32 30.15 13.05
C ALA A 214 -7.10 28.95 12.49
N GLU A 215 -6.48 27.80 12.54
CA GLU A 215 -7.10 26.52 12.96
C GLU A 215 -6.10 25.40 12.86
N GLN A 216 -5.33 25.21 13.95
CA GLN A 216 -4.65 23.97 14.25
C GLN A 216 -5.65 22.99 14.86
N ALA A 217 -5.49 21.73 14.45
CA ALA A 217 -6.08 20.53 15.02
C ALA A 217 -7.47 20.11 14.53
N ALA A 218 -7.50 19.41 13.38
CA ALA A 218 -8.32 18.23 13.13
C ALA A 218 -7.87 17.58 11.82
N GLY A 219 -6.78 16.79 11.87
CA GLY A 219 -6.39 15.90 10.78
C GLY A 219 -7.44 14.80 10.61
N SER A 220 -8.28 14.90 9.58
CA SER A 220 -9.29 13.91 9.28
C SER A 220 -8.64 12.67 8.63
N GLU A 221 -9.15 11.47 8.97
CA GLU A 221 -8.75 10.18 8.40
C GLU A 221 -8.74 10.10 6.85
N LYS A 222 -9.29 11.12 6.18
CA LYS A 222 -9.28 11.22 4.71
C LYS A 222 -7.89 11.44 4.12
N ASP A 223 -6.96 12.03 4.86
CA ASP A 223 -5.60 12.31 4.35
C ASP A 223 -4.69 11.06 4.37
N TYR A 224 -5.01 10.06 5.17
CA TYR A 224 -4.22 8.82 5.25
C TYR A 224 -4.29 7.96 3.97
N TRP A 225 -5.35 8.10 3.17
CA TRP A 225 -5.57 7.34 1.94
C TRP A 225 -5.18 8.09 0.66
N ASN A 226 -4.90 9.40 0.75
CA ASN A 226 -4.54 10.25 -0.39
C ASN A 226 -3.05 10.18 -0.80
N PHE A 227 -2.22 9.39 -0.14
CA PHE A 227 -0.78 9.28 -0.42
C PHE A 227 -0.42 8.74 -1.82
N THR A 228 -1.39 8.29 -2.62
CA THR A 228 -1.16 7.73 -3.96
C THR A 228 -1.79 8.51 -5.10
N ARG A 229 -2.57 9.56 -4.83
CA ARG A 229 -3.13 10.39 -5.90
C ARG A 229 -2.33 11.67 -6.08
N ARG A 230 -1.29 11.60 -6.90
CA ARG A 230 -0.71 12.82 -7.51
C ARG A 230 -1.77 13.44 -8.43
N LYS A 231 -2.15 14.68 -8.16
CA LYS A 231 -2.81 15.54 -9.16
C LYS A 231 -1.81 15.75 -10.30
N ARG A 232 -1.93 14.98 -11.37
CA ARG A 232 -1.37 15.40 -12.66
C ARG A 232 -2.29 16.48 -13.20
N ASP A 233 -1.78 17.67 -13.38
CA ASP A 233 -2.44 18.75 -14.11
C ASP A 233 -2.80 18.26 -15.51
N LEU A 234 -4.10 18.05 -15.74
CA LEU A 234 -4.70 17.89 -17.05
C LEU A 234 -4.80 19.27 -17.70
N LYS A 235 -3.67 19.83 -18.13
CA LYS A 235 -3.63 20.91 -19.11
C LYS A 235 -3.05 20.36 -20.39
N ASN A 236 -3.87 20.40 -21.43
CA ASN A 236 -3.65 20.05 -22.84
C ASN A 236 -4.03 18.62 -23.27
N LEU A 237 -5.33 18.40 -23.36
CA LEU A 237 -5.92 17.50 -24.36
C LEU A 237 -7.20 18.16 -24.87
N GLU A 238 -7.19 18.56 -26.15
CA GLU A 238 -8.38 19.04 -26.86
C GLU A 238 -9.42 17.92 -26.93
N PRO A 239 -10.72 18.23 -26.89
CA PRO A 239 -11.77 17.21 -26.89
C PRO A 239 -11.95 16.65 -28.30
N VAL A 240 -11.64 15.37 -28.47
CA VAL A 240 -12.08 14.59 -29.62
C VAL A 240 -13.54 14.22 -29.41
N PRO A 241 -14.48 14.46 -30.36
CA PRO A 241 -15.88 14.18 -30.19
C PRO A 241 -16.15 12.67 -30.10
N ALA A 242 -16.72 12.25 -28.99
CA ALA A 242 -17.16 10.89 -28.74
C ALA A 242 -18.34 10.53 -29.67
N GLN A 243 -18.17 9.51 -30.48
CA GLN A 243 -19.30 8.78 -31.05
C GLN A 243 -19.88 7.84 -29.98
N PRO A 244 -21.21 7.68 -29.90
CA PRO A 244 -21.82 6.81 -28.90
C PRO A 244 -21.64 5.34 -29.35
N GLU A 245 -20.75 4.61 -28.68
CA GLU A 245 -20.77 3.15 -28.73
C GLU A 245 -21.90 2.64 -27.82
N GLU A 246 -22.79 1.87 -28.39
CA GLU A 246 -23.86 1.15 -27.71
C GLU A 246 -23.28 0.27 -26.60
N VAL A 247 -23.58 0.61 -25.38
CA VAL A 247 -23.31 -0.23 -24.19
C VAL A 247 -24.25 -1.43 -24.29
N LYS A 248 -23.73 -2.57 -24.72
CA LYS A 248 -24.44 -3.85 -24.59
C LYS A 248 -24.65 -4.11 -23.10
N ASP A 249 -25.89 -4.14 -22.68
CA ASP A 249 -26.33 -4.56 -21.35
C ASP A 249 -25.74 -5.94 -21.01
N ILE A 250 -24.70 -5.94 -20.17
CA ILE A 250 -24.25 -7.15 -19.49
C ILE A 250 -25.30 -7.42 -18.41
N PRO A 251 -25.96 -8.58 -18.37
CA PRO A 251 -26.98 -8.87 -17.37
C PRO A 251 -26.34 -8.80 -15.98
N LYS A 252 -26.77 -7.84 -15.16
CA LYS A 252 -26.39 -7.71 -13.76
C LYS A 252 -26.74 -9.04 -13.07
N ARG A 253 -25.74 -9.77 -12.60
CA ARG A 253 -25.96 -10.98 -11.81
C ARG A 253 -26.76 -10.59 -10.55
N PRO A 254 -27.73 -11.43 -10.12
CA PRO A 254 -28.50 -11.13 -8.92
C PRO A 254 -27.54 -11.05 -7.71
N LEU A 255 -27.71 -9.99 -6.92
CA LEU A 255 -27.00 -9.81 -5.64
C LEU A 255 -27.31 -11.00 -4.72
N SER A 256 -26.38 -11.32 -3.81
CA SER A 256 -26.61 -12.39 -2.82
C SER A 256 -27.85 -12.08 -1.99
N GLN A 257 -28.52 -13.13 -1.55
CA GLN A 257 -29.76 -13.00 -0.78
C GLN A 257 -29.52 -12.28 0.55
N CYS A 258 -28.40 -12.58 1.24
CA CYS A 258 -28.01 -11.88 2.46
C CYS A 258 -27.70 -10.41 2.24
N LEU A 259 -27.07 -10.05 1.12
CA LEU A 259 -26.75 -8.66 0.83
C LEU A 259 -28.03 -7.81 0.65
N SER A 260 -29.02 -8.35 -0.07
CA SER A 260 -30.28 -7.65 -0.34
C SER A 260 -31.25 -7.63 0.84
N THR A 261 -31.38 -8.76 1.58
CA THR A 261 -32.42 -8.92 2.61
C THR A 261 -31.94 -8.60 4.03
N ILE A 262 -30.64 -8.69 4.31
CA ILE A 262 -30.09 -8.48 5.65
C ILE A 262 -29.18 -7.24 5.67
N MET A 263 -28.16 -7.20 4.82
CA MET A 263 -27.13 -6.16 4.91
C MET A 263 -27.63 -4.78 4.47
N SER A 264 -28.40 -4.69 3.38
CA SER A 264 -28.92 -3.42 2.89
C SER A 264 -29.85 -2.73 3.88
N PRO A 265 -30.84 -3.43 4.49
CA PRO A 265 -31.69 -2.83 5.54
C PRO A 265 -30.88 -2.44 6.78
N LEU A 266 -29.91 -3.25 7.21
CA LEU A 266 -29.04 -2.95 8.35
C LEU A 266 -28.25 -1.64 8.13
N PHE A 267 -27.69 -1.43 6.95
CA PHE A 267 -27.00 -0.17 6.64
C PHE A 267 -27.93 1.04 6.64
N ALA A 268 -29.19 0.88 6.20
CA ALA A 268 -30.19 1.94 6.27
C ALA A 268 -30.47 2.32 7.72
N GLU A 269 -30.71 1.33 8.60
CA GLU A 269 -30.91 1.57 10.03
C GLU A 269 -29.72 2.22 10.73
N LEU A 270 -28.49 1.75 10.43
CA LEU A 270 -27.27 2.33 11.00
C LEU A 270 -27.08 3.79 10.55
N LYS A 271 -27.44 4.12 9.31
CA LYS A 271 -27.38 5.47 8.78
C LYS A 271 -28.35 6.40 9.52
N GLU A 272 -29.61 5.97 9.72
CA GLU A 272 -30.59 6.72 10.48
C GLU A 272 -30.16 6.95 11.94
N LYS A 273 -29.66 5.91 12.60
CA LYS A 273 -29.14 6.02 13.97
C LYS A 273 -27.94 6.97 14.07
N SER A 274 -27.00 6.89 13.12
CA SER A 274 -25.84 7.78 13.07
C SER A 274 -26.26 9.25 12.86
N GLN A 275 -27.23 9.50 11.98
CA GLN A 275 -27.79 10.85 11.77
C GLN A 275 -28.45 11.40 13.05
N ALA A 276 -29.21 10.58 13.75
CA ALA A 276 -29.86 10.96 15.00
C ALA A 276 -28.89 11.29 16.14
N CYS A 277 -27.70 10.69 16.12
CA CYS A 277 -26.66 10.90 17.15
C CYS A 277 -25.60 11.94 16.73
N GLY A 278 -25.73 12.61 15.58
CA GLY A 278 -24.73 13.55 15.06
C GLY A 278 -23.40 12.90 14.61
N GLY A 279 -23.42 11.59 14.31
CA GLY A 279 -22.26 10.82 13.90
C GLY A 279 -21.94 10.97 12.40
N ASN A 280 -20.74 10.47 12.00
CA ASN A 280 -20.29 10.53 10.62
C ASN A 280 -20.99 9.47 9.75
N VAL A 281 -21.93 9.90 8.93
CA VAL A 281 -22.69 9.05 7.98
C VAL A 281 -21.79 8.53 6.84
N GLY A 282 -20.72 9.25 6.50
CA GLY A 282 -19.80 8.89 5.43
C GLY A 282 -19.15 7.53 5.64
N SER A 283 -18.71 7.23 6.87
CA SER A 283 -18.04 5.95 7.19
C SER A 283 -18.96 4.74 7.04
N ILE A 284 -20.29 4.91 7.28
CA ILE A 284 -21.28 3.84 7.08
C ILE A 284 -21.50 3.58 5.59
N GLU A 285 -21.53 4.64 4.78
CA GLU A 285 -21.67 4.54 3.34
C GLU A 285 -20.43 3.89 2.70
N GLU A 286 -19.22 4.25 3.15
CA GLU A 286 -17.97 3.62 2.71
C GLU A 286 -17.92 2.12 3.06
N LEU A 287 -18.37 1.75 4.25
CA LEU A 287 -18.47 0.34 4.65
C LEU A 287 -19.47 -0.42 3.78
N ARG A 288 -20.62 0.19 3.48
CA ARG A 288 -21.62 -0.37 2.56
C ARG A 288 -21.00 -0.62 1.18
N GLU A 289 -20.37 0.40 0.58
CA GLU A 289 -19.73 0.28 -0.73
C GLU A 289 -18.64 -0.80 -0.73
N ALA A 290 -17.83 -0.88 0.32
CA ALA A 290 -16.79 -1.92 0.43
C ALA A 290 -17.38 -3.35 0.42
N ILE A 291 -18.52 -3.56 1.07
CA ILE A 291 -19.20 -4.87 1.07
C ILE A 291 -19.83 -5.16 -0.30
N TYR A 292 -20.42 -4.18 -0.96
CA TYR A 292 -20.95 -4.36 -2.33
C TYR A 292 -19.82 -4.70 -3.33
N LEU A 293 -18.68 -4.02 -3.25
CA LEU A 293 -17.51 -4.32 -4.07
C LEU A 293 -16.96 -5.72 -3.78
N ALA A 294 -16.95 -6.13 -2.51
CA ALA A 294 -16.53 -7.48 -2.13
C ALA A 294 -17.46 -8.55 -2.74
N GLU A 295 -18.77 -8.32 -2.74
CA GLU A 295 -19.76 -9.22 -3.34
C GLU A 295 -19.62 -9.29 -4.87
N GLU A 296 -19.35 -8.16 -5.54
CA GLU A 296 -19.08 -8.13 -6.98
C GLU A 296 -17.81 -8.93 -7.33
N ALA A 297 -16.75 -8.77 -6.51
CA ALA A 297 -15.49 -9.46 -6.71
C ALA A 297 -15.55 -10.96 -6.36
N CYS A 298 -16.36 -11.31 -5.37
CA CYS A 298 -16.52 -12.68 -4.87
C CYS A 298 -17.98 -12.95 -4.51
N PRO A 299 -18.83 -13.34 -5.47
CA PRO A 299 -20.25 -13.61 -5.25
C PRO A 299 -20.46 -14.64 -4.13
N GLY A 300 -21.37 -14.31 -3.18
CA GLY A 300 -21.65 -15.13 -1.99
C GLY A 300 -20.76 -14.83 -0.78
N ILE A 301 -19.86 -13.85 -0.83
CA ILE A 301 -19.02 -13.46 0.32
C ILE A 301 -19.88 -12.90 1.46
N SER A 302 -20.93 -12.16 1.15
CA SER A 302 -21.87 -11.61 2.12
C SER A 302 -22.65 -12.72 2.85
N ASP A 303 -23.06 -13.77 2.13
CA ASP A 303 -23.72 -14.95 2.72
C ASP A 303 -22.77 -15.68 3.67
N SER A 304 -21.52 -15.85 3.26
CA SER A 304 -20.46 -16.46 4.08
C SER A 304 -20.16 -15.62 5.34
N MET A 305 -20.10 -14.30 5.22
CA MET A 305 -19.84 -13.38 6.33
C MET A 305 -20.96 -13.43 7.36
N VAL A 306 -22.23 -13.34 6.94
CA VAL A 306 -23.39 -13.42 7.84
C VAL A 306 -23.45 -14.77 8.54
N SER A 307 -23.21 -15.86 7.81
CA SER A 307 -23.17 -17.22 8.37
C SER A 307 -22.08 -17.37 9.45
N GLN A 308 -20.88 -16.86 9.20
CA GLN A 308 -19.78 -16.90 10.17
C GLN A 308 -20.04 -16.01 11.40
N LEU A 309 -20.68 -14.86 11.22
CA LEU A 309 -21.09 -14.00 12.33
C LEU A 309 -22.13 -14.72 13.22
N LEU A 310 -23.13 -15.38 12.65
CA LEU A 310 -24.13 -16.15 13.38
C LEU A 310 -23.50 -17.29 14.19
N ILE A 311 -22.59 -18.06 13.60
CA ILE A 311 -21.87 -19.14 14.29
C ILE A 311 -21.07 -18.59 15.47
N ARG A 312 -20.39 -17.47 15.30
CA ARG A 312 -19.58 -16.86 16.38
C ARG A 312 -20.46 -16.28 17.49
N LEU A 313 -21.56 -15.62 17.16
CA LEU A 313 -22.53 -15.10 18.13
C LEU A 313 -23.18 -16.22 18.95
N GLN A 314 -23.54 -17.34 18.32
CA GLN A 314 -24.06 -18.53 19.03
C GLN A 314 -23.03 -19.08 20.03
N ARG A 315 -21.75 -19.18 19.68
CA ARG A 315 -20.68 -19.60 20.60
C ARG A 315 -20.50 -18.63 21.77
N TYR A 316 -20.66 -17.32 21.53
CA TYR A 316 -20.57 -16.30 22.59
C TYR A 316 -21.75 -16.39 23.57
N SER A 317 -22.97 -16.65 23.09
CA SER A 317 -24.16 -16.79 23.94
C SER A 317 -24.13 -18.09 24.81
N VAL A 318 -23.53 -19.15 24.30
CA VAL A 318 -23.39 -20.42 25.05
C VAL A 318 -22.33 -20.31 26.16
N ASN A 319 -21.23 -19.58 25.91
CA ASN A 319 -20.17 -19.40 26.93
C ASN A 319 -20.47 -18.29 27.95
N GLY A 320 -21.53 -17.49 27.76
CA GLY A 320 -21.95 -16.45 28.68
C GLY A 320 -22.94 -16.91 29.80
N VAL A 321 -23.41 -18.13 29.75
CA VAL A 321 -24.41 -18.64 30.72
C VAL A 321 -23.77 -19.40 31.88
N ASP A 322 -22.49 -19.80 31.79
CA ASP A 322 -21.83 -20.59 32.85
C ASP A 322 -21.02 -19.78 33.87
N SER A 323 -21.14 -18.46 33.93
CA SER A 323 -20.41 -17.62 34.93
C SER A 323 -21.31 -16.92 35.95
N SER A 324 -22.55 -17.40 36.16
CA SER A 324 -23.43 -16.90 37.25
C SER A 324 -24.03 -18.01 38.06
N SER A 325 -23.17 -18.84 38.67
CA SER A 325 -23.51 -19.66 39.84
C SER A 325 -22.22 -20.13 40.50
N HIS A 326 -21.68 -19.24 41.36
CA HIS A 326 -21.06 -19.58 42.64
C HIS A 326 -20.88 -18.33 43.46
#